data_2f72ea9d03366b6bf073716b771ed3b3
#
_entry.id   2f72ea9d03366b6bf073716b771ed3b3
#
_cell.length_a   1.000
_cell.length_b   1.000
_cell.length_c   1.000
_cell.angle_alpha   90.00
_cell.angle_beta   90.00
_cell.angle_gamma   90.00
#
_symmetry.space_group_name_H-M   'P 1'
#
loop_
_entity.id
_entity.type
_entity.pdbx_description
1 polymer ?
#
loop_
_entity_poly.entity_id
_entity_poly.type
_entity_poly.pdbx_seq_one_letter_code
_entity_poly.pdbx_strand_id
1 'polypeptide(L)'
;METGKNYLCLNILGFKNPSVSAQEYYDYMVNVHAPHVGGLLAKYGIVHWSMTHADVNSPAQFDKIRDGLFSNYAPFDVCVTLVMPDIETWIRFKADEFFKQSVGPDHARFADTKRSQMMLGWYTPLIKDGQLTINTLNHHNPQTEL
;
A
#
# COMPACT_ATOMS: atom_id res chain seq x y z
N MET A 1 6.01 13.98 6.37
CA MET A 1 4.60 14.46 6.43
C MET A 1 4.52 15.57 7.48
N GLU A 2 3.81 16.62 7.18
CA GLU A 2 3.62 17.74 8.10
C GLU A 2 2.63 17.37 9.22
N THR A 3 2.93 17.77 10.46
CA THR A 3 2.06 17.52 11.61
C THR A 3 0.76 18.31 11.48
N GLY A 4 -0.38 17.68 11.78
CA GLY A 4 -1.71 18.30 11.73
C GLY A 4 -2.32 18.44 10.34
N LYS A 5 -1.63 17.99 9.29
CA LYS A 5 -2.15 17.98 7.91
C LYS A 5 -2.82 16.65 7.59
N ASN A 6 -4.00 16.73 6.97
CA ASN A 6 -4.68 15.55 6.47
C ASN A 6 -4.09 15.10 5.13
N TYR A 7 -3.81 13.80 5.03
CA TYR A 7 -3.32 13.19 3.81
C TYR A 7 -4.35 12.19 3.28
N LEU A 8 -4.42 12.05 1.96
CA LEU A 8 -5.14 10.95 1.32
C LEU A 8 -4.23 9.74 1.18
N CYS A 9 -4.83 8.57 1.31
CA CYS A 9 -4.18 7.31 1.01
C CYS A 9 -4.96 6.57 -0.06
N LEU A 10 -4.27 6.20 -1.13
CA LEU A 10 -4.75 5.29 -2.15
C LEU A 10 -4.11 3.93 -1.90
N ASN A 11 -4.92 2.91 -1.70
CA ASN A 11 -4.48 1.52 -1.70
C ASN A 11 -4.92 0.85 -3.01
N ILE A 12 -3.97 0.26 -3.71
CA ILE A 12 -4.24 -0.56 -4.89
C ILE A 12 -4.14 -2.02 -4.46
N LEU A 13 -5.27 -2.70 -4.45
CA LEU A 13 -5.42 -4.11 -4.11
C LEU A 13 -5.32 -4.91 -5.40
N GLY A 14 -4.11 -5.37 -5.71
CA GLY A 14 -3.76 -5.86 -7.02
C GLY A 14 -3.72 -7.37 -7.13
N PHE A 15 -4.10 -7.84 -8.31
CA PHE A 15 -3.86 -9.21 -8.76
C PHE A 15 -2.75 -9.22 -9.79
N LYS A 16 -1.89 -10.22 -9.71
CA LYS A 16 -0.87 -10.45 -10.73
C LYS A 16 -1.48 -10.94 -12.03
N ASN A 17 -0.78 -10.73 -13.13
CA ASN A 17 -1.09 -11.39 -14.39
C ASN A 17 -1.00 -12.92 -14.17
N PRO A 18 -2.04 -13.71 -14.59
CA PRO A 18 -2.04 -15.16 -14.40
C PRO A 18 -0.84 -15.88 -15.01
N SER A 19 -0.20 -15.28 -16.03
CA SER A 19 0.95 -15.88 -16.72
C SER A 19 2.26 -15.78 -15.96
N VAL A 20 2.32 -15.01 -14.86
CA VAL A 20 3.54 -14.86 -14.06
C VAL A 20 3.37 -15.52 -12.68
N SER A 21 4.46 -16.04 -12.13
CA SER A 21 4.49 -16.57 -10.77
C SER A 21 4.49 -15.45 -9.73
N ALA A 22 4.21 -15.77 -8.46
CA ALA A 22 4.28 -14.80 -7.36
C ALA A 22 5.69 -14.20 -7.22
N GLN A 23 6.73 -15.01 -7.42
CA GLN A 23 8.13 -14.53 -7.35
C GLN A 23 8.46 -13.60 -8.50
N GLU A 24 8.08 -13.95 -9.73
CA GLU A 24 8.27 -13.10 -10.92
C GLU A 24 7.52 -11.77 -10.77
N TYR A 25 6.31 -11.81 -10.22
CA TYR A 25 5.51 -10.61 -9.95
C TYR A 25 6.20 -9.68 -8.96
N TYR A 26 6.67 -10.22 -7.83
CA TYR A 26 7.43 -9.48 -6.84
C TYR A 26 8.70 -8.87 -7.44
N ASP A 27 9.51 -9.68 -8.10
CA ASP A 27 10.79 -9.25 -8.67
C ASP A 27 10.60 -8.15 -9.72
N TYR A 28 9.60 -8.28 -10.57
CA TYR A 28 9.30 -7.26 -11.58
C TYR A 28 8.84 -5.96 -10.94
N MET A 29 7.89 -6.01 -10.01
CA MET A 29 7.36 -4.82 -9.36
C MET A 29 8.43 -4.06 -8.58
N VAL A 30 9.29 -4.76 -7.86
CA VAL A 30 10.30 -4.15 -6.98
C VAL A 30 11.55 -3.72 -7.75
N ASN A 31 12.03 -4.54 -8.67
CA ASN A 31 13.32 -4.33 -9.33
C ASN A 31 13.22 -3.63 -10.69
N VAL A 32 12.05 -3.64 -11.34
CA VAL A 32 11.85 -3.06 -12.67
C VAL A 32 10.81 -1.92 -12.61
N HIS A 33 9.59 -2.21 -12.19
CA HIS A 33 8.50 -1.23 -12.19
C HIS A 33 8.75 -0.09 -11.18
N ALA A 34 9.15 -0.41 -9.96
CA ALA A 34 9.36 0.61 -8.91
C ALA A 34 10.47 1.61 -9.30
N PRO A 35 11.65 1.21 -9.77
CA PRO A 35 12.64 2.16 -10.27
C PRO A 35 12.14 2.99 -11.46
N HIS A 36 11.28 2.40 -12.30
CA HIS A 36 10.73 3.06 -13.48
C HIS A 36 9.75 4.19 -13.13
N VAL A 37 8.94 4.02 -12.09
CA VAL A 37 7.88 4.99 -11.72
C VAL A 37 8.23 5.86 -10.53
N GLY A 38 9.20 5.46 -9.69
CA GLY A 38 9.46 6.11 -8.41
C GLY A 38 9.81 7.60 -8.51
N GLY A 39 10.64 7.98 -9.47
CA GLY A 39 10.98 9.37 -9.72
C GLY A 39 9.78 10.23 -10.09
N LEU A 40 8.85 9.66 -10.85
CA LEU A 40 7.63 10.35 -11.24
C LEU A 40 6.67 10.54 -10.05
N LEU A 41 6.52 9.53 -9.20
CA LEU A 41 5.73 9.63 -7.97
C LEU A 41 6.27 10.74 -7.05
N ALA A 42 7.58 10.76 -6.83
CA ALA A 42 8.24 11.80 -6.04
C ALA A 42 8.06 13.21 -6.64
N LYS A 43 8.20 13.34 -7.95
CA LYS A 43 8.01 14.61 -8.68
C LYS A 43 6.63 15.21 -8.41
N TYR A 44 5.59 14.41 -8.36
CA TYR A 44 4.22 14.90 -8.14
C TYR A 44 3.83 15.03 -6.67
N GLY A 45 4.69 14.67 -5.73
CA GLY A 45 4.47 14.94 -4.32
C GLY A 45 3.88 13.78 -3.53
N ILE A 46 4.02 12.54 -4.00
CA ILE A 46 3.74 11.37 -3.17
C ILE A 46 4.69 11.38 -1.98
N VAL A 47 4.15 11.34 -0.77
CA VAL A 47 4.93 11.47 0.48
C VAL A 47 5.25 10.12 1.13
N HIS A 48 4.53 9.07 0.77
CA HIS A 48 4.80 7.70 1.18
C HIS A 48 4.34 6.73 0.10
N TRP A 49 5.15 5.75 -0.19
CA TRP A 49 4.84 4.68 -1.11
C TRP A 49 5.44 3.37 -0.62
N SER A 50 4.63 2.34 -0.52
CA SER A 50 5.06 1.01 -0.10
C SER A 50 4.23 -0.07 -0.77
N MET A 51 4.75 -1.27 -0.77
CA MET A 51 4.08 -2.45 -1.30
C MET A 51 4.13 -3.58 -0.28
N THR A 52 3.01 -4.27 -0.12
CA THR A 52 2.89 -5.51 0.65
C THR A 52 2.54 -6.62 -0.32
N HIS A 53 3.44 -7.57 -0.54
CA HIS A 53 3.21 -8.70 -1.42
C HIS A 53 2.87 -9.96 -0.63
N ALA A 54 1.80 -10.65 -1.05
CA ALA A 54 1.55 -12.01 -0.60
C ALA A 54 2.51 -12.99 -1.30
N ASP A 55 2.96 -14.01 -0.56
CA ASP A 55 3.78 -15.09 -1.09
C ASP A 55 3.15 -16.46 -0.82
N VAL A 56 3.83 -17.52 -1.20
CA VAL A 56 3.32 -18.90 -1.05
C VAL A 56 3.07 -19.30 0.41
N ASN A 57 3.74 -18.63 1.37
CA ASN A 57 3.63 -18.90 2.79
C ASN A 57 2.57 -18.04 3.50
N SER A 58 2.10 -16.99 2.85
CA SER A 58 1.17 -16.02 3.47
C SER A 58 -0.12 -16.67 3.97
N PRO A 59 -0.79 -17.59 3.25
CA PRO A 59 -1.98 -18.28 3.77
C PRO A 59 -1.71 -19.07 5.03
N ALA A 60 -0.59 -19.81 5.10
CA ALA A 60 -0.22 -20.60 6.28
C ALA A 60 0.13 -19.71 7.48
N GLN A 61 0.76 -18.56 7.25
CA GLN A 61 1.03 -17.57 8.30
C GLN A 61 -0.27 -16.93 8.80
N PHE A 62 -1.19 -16.61 7.88
CA PHE A 62 -2.51 -16.09 8.25
C PHE A 62 -3.29 -17.08 9.12
N ASP A 63 -3.21 -18.38 8.84
CA ASP A 63 -3.88 -19.41 9.64
C ASP A 63 -3.43 -19.41 11.11
N LYS A 64 -2.23 -18.93 11.40
CA LYS A 64 -1.71 -18.81 12.78
C LYS A 64 -2.30 -17.62 13.54
N ILE A 65 -2.82 -16.62 12.85
CA ILE A 65 -3.31 -15.37 13.46
C ILE A 65 -4.81 -15.18 13.33
N ARG A 66 -5.50 -15.99 12.50
CA ARG A 66 -6.97 -15.91 12.41
C ARG A 66 -7.61 -16.25 13.74
N ASP A 67 -8.71 -15.59 14.06
CA ASP A 67 -9.47 -15.80 15.28
C ASP A 67 -10.96 -15.57 15.06
N GLY A 68 -11.74 -15.46 16.16
CA GLY A 68 -13.19 -15.19 16.08
C GLY A 68 -13.55 -13.76 15.63
N LEU A 69 -12.58 -12.83 15.64
CA LEU A 69 -12.79 -11.45 15.18
C LEU A 69 -12.40 -11.29 13.71
N PHE A 70 -11.25 -11.85 13.32
CA PHE A 70 -10.70 -11.71 11.96
C PHE A 70 -10.32 -13.06 11.40
N SER A 71 -11.18 -13.60 10.51
CA SER A 71 -11.02 -14.94 9.92
C SER A 71 -10.96 -14.97 8.39
N ASN A 72 -11.18 -13.83 7.72
CA ASN A 72 -11.22 -13.76 6.26
C ASN A 72 -9.89 -13.30 5.69
N TYR A 73 -9.28 -14.14 4.87
CA TYR A 73 -8.06 -13.84 4.14
C TYR A 73 -8.35 -13.07 2.86
N ALA A 74 -7.69 -11.92 2.66
CA ALA A 74 -7.82 -11.16 1.42
C ALA A 74 -7.03 -11.84 0.29
N PRO A 75 -7.65 -12.10 -0.87
CA PRO A 75 -7.04 -12.90 -1.94
C PRO A 75 -6.13 -12.12 -2.88
N PHE A 76 -5.79 -10.88 -2.56
CA PHE A 76 -4.95 -10.04 -3.40
C PHE A 76 -3.48 -10.47 -3.36
N ASP A 77 -2.77 -10.27 -4.46
CA ASP A 77 -1.34 -10.58 -4.56
C ASP A 77 -0.47 -9.44 -4.02
N VAL A 78 -0.98 -8.21 -4.08
CA VAL A 78 -0.28 -7.03 -3.56
C VAL A 78 -1.26 -6.02 -2.98
N CYS A 79 -0.82 -5.29 -1.97
CA CYS A 79 -1.41 -4.01 -1.56
C CYS A 79 -0.36 -2.93 -1.76
N VAL A 80 -0.59 -2.01 -2.70
CA VAL A 80 0.24 -0.83 -2.90
C VAL A 80 -0.37 0.31 -2.11
N THR A 81 0.42 0.94 -1.25
CA THR A 81 -0.01 2.07 -0.43
C THR A 81 0.66 3.35 -0.91
N LEU A 82 -0.13 4.33 -1.28
CA LEU A 82 0.34 5.65 -1.72
C LEU A 82 -0.33 6.72 -0.87
N VAL A 83 0.48 7.58 -0.24
CA VAL A 83 0.00 8.70 0.57
C VAL A 83 0.35 10.01 -0.13
N MET A 84 -0.63 10.90 -0.24
CA MET A 84 -0.53 12.14 -1.01
C MET A 84 -1.22 13.30 -0.29
N PRO A 85 -0.82 14.55 -0.56
CA PRO A 85 -1.45 15.72 0.06
C PRO A 85 -2.93 15.86 -0.31
N ASP A 86 -3.27 15.56 -1.56
CA ASP A 86 -4.62 15.73 -2.12
C ASP A 86 -4.83 14.84 -3.36
N ILE A 87 -6.06 14.77 -3.85
CA ILE A 87 -6.39 13.98 -5.04
C ILE A 87 -5.78 14.55 -6.32
N GLU A 88 -5.50 15.85 -6.37
CA GLU A 88 -4.90 16.50 -7.52
C GLU A 88 -3.48 15.99 -7.77
N THR A 89 -2.79 15.57 -6.73
CA THR A 89 -1.48 14.89 -6.84
C THR A 89 -1.58 13.67 -7.75
N TRP A 90 -2.58 12.81 -7.53
CA TRP A 90 -2.80 11.60 -8.34
C TRP A 90 -3.23 11.95 -9.76
N ILE A 91 -4.14 12.92 -9.92
CA ILE A 91 -4.63 13.35 -11.22
C ILE A 91 -3.48 13.88 -12.08
N ARG A 92 -2.61 14.74 -11.53
CA ARG A 92 -1.43 15.26 -12.25
C ARG A 92 -0.44 14.15 -12.61
N PHE A 93 -0.17 13.23 -11.67
CA PHE A 93 0.68 12.07 -11.93
C PHE A 93 0.16 11.23 -13.11
N LYS A 94 -1.13 10.91 -13.11
CA LYS A 94 -1.76 10.11 -14.18
C LYS A 94 -1.80 10.85 -15.54
N ALA A 95 -1.81 12.17 -15.53
CA ALA A 95 -1.81 13.01 -16.73
C ALA A 95 -0.41 13.22 -17.34
N ASP A 96 0.65 12.84 -16.65
CA ASP A 96 2.02 12.97 -17.15
C ASP A 96 2.23 12.11 -18.40
N GLU A 97 2.92 12.67 -19.40
CA GLU A 97 3.17 11.98 -20.68
C GLU A 97 4.01 10.71 -20.50
N PHE A 98 4.99 10.74 -19.59
CA PHE A 98 5.79 9.56 -19.28
C PHE A 98 4.95 8.45 -18.66
N PHE A 99 3.99 8.81 -17.76
CA PHE A 99 3.05 7.82 -17.24
C PHE A 99 2.24 7.18 -18.38
N LYS A 100 1.63 8.00 -19.24
CA LYS A 100 0.76 7.52 -20.32
C LYS A 100 1.48 6.65 -21.34
N GLN A 101 2.71 7.02 -21.69
CA GLN A 101 3.47 6.38 -22.76
C GLN A 101 4.25 5.15 -22.27
N SER A 102 4.66 5.12 -21.01
CA SER A 102 5.63 4.15 -20.52
C SER A 102 5.17 3.42 -19.27
N VAL A 103 4.74 4.12 -18.23
CA VAL A 103 4.38 3.52 -16.94
C VAL A 103 3.04 2.78 -17.01
N GLY A 104 2.03 3.43 -17.55
CA GLY A 104 0.68 2.85 -17.69
C GLY A 104 0.70 1.54 -18.48
N PRO A 105 1.23 1.52 -19.72
CA PRO A 105 1.32 0.30 -20.53
C PRO A 105 2.15 -0.82 -19.92
N ASP A 106 3.11 -0.52 -19.07
CA ASP A 106 3.96 -1.51 -18.39
C ASP A 106 3.16 -2.47 -17.51
N HIS A 107 2.03 -2.03 -16.97
CA HIS A 107 1.17 -2.86 -16.11
C HIS A 107 0.69 -4.15 -16.80
N ALA A 108 0.49 -4.14 -18.11
CA ALA A 108 0.08 -5.33 -18.84
C ALA A 108 1.07 -6.50 -18.74
N ARG A 109 2.35 -6.22 -18.43
CA ARG A 109 3.39 -7.25 -18.29
C ARG A 109 3.26 -8.06 -17.02
N PHE A 110 2.74 -7.47 -15.93
CA PHE A 110 2.77 -8.12 -14.63
C PHE A 110 1.41 -8.13 -13.90
N ALA A 111 0.48 -7.24 -14.24
CA ALA A 111 -0.75 -7.02 -13.48
C ALA A 111 -2.01 -7.44 -14.24
N ASP A 112 -2.99 -7.94 -13.49
CA ASP A 112 -4.38 -8.05 -13.92
C ASP A 112 -5.16 -6.85 -13.43
N THR A 113 -5.12 -5.76 -14.19
CA THR A 113 -5.73 -4.49 -13.80
C THR A 113 -7.26 -4.53 -13.80
N LYS A 114 -7.87 -5.45 -14.54
CA LYS A 114 -9.34 -5.57 -14.60
C LYS A 114 -9.93 -6.14 -13.32
N ARG A 115 -9.22 -7.04 -12.65
CA ARG A 115 -9.63 -7.63 -11.37
C ARG A 115 -9.20 -6.78 -10.18
N SER A 116 -8.14 -6.00 -10.32
CA SER A 116 -7.59 -5.17 -9.26
C SER A 116 -8.59 -4.11 -8.81
N GLN A 117 -8.54 -3.78 -7.54
CA GLN A 117 -9.44 -2.81 -6.89
C GLN A 117 -8.64 -1.69 -6.24
N MET A 118 -9.30 -0.58 -5.99
CA MET A 118 -8.70 0.54 -5.27
C MET A 118 -9.57 0.95 -4.10
N MET A 119 -8.92 1.33 -3.01
CA MET A 119 -9.54 1.98 -1.86
C MET A 119 -8.91 3.36 -1.69
N LEU A 120 -9.73 4.38 -1.48
CA LEU A 120 -9.27 5.75 -1.22
C LEU A 120 -9.86 6.25 0.09
N GLY A 121 -9.04 6.85 0.93
CA GLY A 121 -9.50 7.40 2.20
C GLY A 121 -8.46 8.27 2.89
N TRP A 122 -8.77 8.72 4.09
CA TRP A 122 -7.86 9.50 4.91
C TRP A 122 -6.78 8.62 5.54
N TYR A 123 -5.55 9.10 5.47
CA TYR A 123 -4.40 8.44 6.09
C TYR A 123 -4.18 9.00 7.50
N THR A 124 -4.27 8.12 8.48
CA THR A 124 -4.09 8.47 9.88
C THR A 124 -2.99 7.60 10.49
N PRO A 125 -1.73 8.05 10.50
CA PRO A 125 -0.65 7.30 11.14
C PRO A 125 -0.79 7.42 12.66
N LEU A 126 -0.95 6.32 13.36
CA LEU A 126 -1.10 6.25 14.82
C LEU A 126 0.19 5.79 15.50
N ILE A 127 1.01 5.03 14.80
CA ILE A 127 2.41 4.74 15.11
C ILE A 127 3.23 5.05 13.86
N LYS A 128 4.31 5.79 14.03
CA LYS A 128 5.26 6.11 12.97
C LYS A 128 6.67 5.92 13.47
N ASP A 129 7.48 5.17 12.71
CA ASP A 129 8.86 4.85 13.09
C ASP A 129 8.97 4.29 14.53
N GLY A 130 8.01 3.45 14.92
CA GLY A 130 7.94 2.87 16.26
C GLY A 130 7.45 3.80 17.38
N GLN A 131 7.06 5.02 17.04
CA GLN A 131 6.59 6.02 17.99
C GLN A 131 5.11 6.31 17.84
N LEU A 132 4.39 6.42 18.95
CA LEU A 132 2.99 6.87 18.97
C LEU A 132 2.87 8.30 18.48
N THR A 133 1.87 8.58 17.65
CA THR A 133 1.53 9.92 17.14
C THR A 133 0.31 10.51 17.86
N ILE A 134 -0.28 9.77 18.80
CA ILE A 134 -1.46 10.15 19.57
C ILE A 134 -1.19 10.04 21.07
N ASN A 135 -2.01 10.73 21.86
CA ASN A 135 -2.04 10.54 23.30
C ASN A 135 -2.80 9.24 23.61
N THR A 136 -2.21 8.42 24.48
CA THR A 136 -2.86 7.19 24.95
C THR A 136 -3.69 7.47 26.20
N LEU A 137 -4.75 6.70 26.39
CA LEU A 137 -5.48 6.68 27.66
C LEU A 137 -4.57 6.06 28.72
N ASN A 138 -4.50 6.71 29.89
CA ASN A 138 -3.87 6.10 31.05
C ASN A 138 -4.74 4.91 31.47
N HIS A 139 -4.28 3.70 31.22
CA HIS A 139 -4.85 2.53 31.85
C HIS A 139 -4.47 2.58 33.32
N HIS A 140 -5.44 2.79 34.20
CA HIS A 140 -5.26 2.49 35.62
C HIS A 140 -4.83 1.03 35.72
N ASN A 141 -3.59 0.82 36.17
CA ASN A 141 -3.12 -0.51 36.51
C ASN A 141 -3.81 -0.89 37.84
N PRO A 142 -4.75 -1.84 37.87
CA PRO A 142 -5.47 -2.20 39.09
C PRO A 142 -4.58 -2.89 40.14
N GLN A 143 -3.26 -3.00 39.89
CA GLN A 143 -2.31 -3.64 40.82
C GLN A 143 -1.55 -2.67 41.74
N THR A 144 -1.92 -1.39 41.80
CA THR A 144 -1.27 -0.40 42.69
C THR A 144 -2.16 0.05 43.85
N GLU A 145 -3.29 -0.60 44.10
CA GLU A 145 -4.07 -0.40 45.35
C GLU A 145 -3.98 -1.65 46.23
N LEU A 146 -2.85 -1.79 46.94
CA LEU A 146 -2.70 -2.61 48.17
C LEU A 146 -2.06 -1.75 49.23
#